data_7f2e4a5f9e91485b3741219a33006d61
#
_entry.id   7f2e4a5f9e91485b3741219a33006d61
#
_cell.length_a   1.000
_cell.length_b   1.000
_cell.length_c   1.000
_cell.angle_alpha   90.00
_cell.angle_beta   90.00
_cell.angle_gamma   90.00
#
_symmetry.space_group_name_H-M   'P 1'
#
loop_
_entity.id
_entity.type
_entity.pdbx_description
1 polymer ?
#
loop_
_entity_poly.entity_id
_entity_poly.type
_entity_poly.pdbx_seq_one_letter_code
_entity_poly.pdbx_strand_id
1 'polypeptide(L)'
;VELTAAKKVVVFDYGFGNVRSAERALARVGAEVEITRDYDAAMNADGLLVPGVGAFAACMRGLLDARGDWVIDRRLSGGRPVMGICVGMQILFSRGIEHGVEAEGLEEWPGTVGPLAADVVPHMGWNTVAAPADSELFAGLDADARFYFVHSYAVHDWTQETHNPLIAAPKVTWATHGKPFVAAVENGALWATQFHPEKSGDAGAQLLTNWIGTL
;
A
#
# COMPACT_ATOMS: atom_id res chain seq x y z
N VAL A 1 16.48 28.83 6.10
CA VAL A 1 15.62 27.66 5.83
C VAL A 1 16.22 26.97 4.62
N GLU A 2 16.97 25.89 4.82
CA GLU A 2 17.40 25.03 3.72
C GLU A 2 16.13 24.47 3.06
N LEU A 3 15.90 24.81 1.82
CA LEU A 3 14.90 24.15 0.99
C LEU A 3 15.41 22.73 0.75
N THR A 4 14.92 21.78 1.55
CA THR A 4 15.13 20.36 1.23
C THR A 4 14.55 20.09 -0.15
N ALA A 5 15.33 19.51 -1.05
CA ALA A 5 14.87 19.16 -2.38
C ALA A 5 13.60 18.28 -2.29
N ALA A 6 12.65 18.51 -3.20
CA ALA A 6 11.44 17.71 -3.26
C ALA A 6 11.81 16.23 -3.46
N LYS A 7 11.14 15.34 -2.74
CA LYS A 7 11.36 13.89 -2.87
C LYS A 7 10.80 13.41 -4.20
N LYS A 8 11.57 12.60 -4.92
CA LYS A 8 11.15 11.98 -6.17
C LYS A 8 10.42 10.69 -5.89
N VAL A 9 9.17 10.62 -6.37
CA VAL A 9 8.34 9.43 -6.25
C VAL A 9 7.94 8.94 -7.64
N VAL A 10 8.20 7.68 -7.91
CA VAL A 10 7.65 7.00 -9.09
C VAL A 10 6.34 6.33 -8.72
N VAL A 11 5.28 6.64 -9.45
CA VAL A 11 4.04 5.87 -9.48
C VAL A 11 4.20 4.83 -10.58
N PHE A 12 4.27 3.56 -10.19
CA PHE A 12 4.58 2.48 -11.11
C PHE A 12 3.39 2.14 -12.01
N ASP A 13 3.52 2.41 -13.30
CA ASP A 13 2.47 2.19 -14.29
C ASP A 13 2.60 0.82 -14.96
N TYR A 14 2.01 -0.19 -14.35
CA TYR A 14 1.97 -1.55 -14.89
C TYR A 14 0.60 -1.91 -15.52
N GLY A 15 -0.21 -0.88 -15.85
CA GLY A 15 -1.51 -1.03 -16.51
C GLY A 15 -2.69 -1.15 -15.54
N PHE A 16 -2.47 -1.23 -14.24
CA PHE A 16 -3.50 -1.35 -13.21
C PHE A 16 -3.29 -0.29 -12.12
N GLY A 17 -4.32 0.46 -11.81
CA GLY A 17 -4.28 1.47 -10.78
C GLY A 17 -4.73 2.85 -11.25
N ASN A 18 -5.18 3.66 -10.29
CA ASN A 18 -5.55 5.05 -10.55
C ASN A 18 -4.31 5.95 -10.46
N VAL A 19 -3.35 5.73 -11.39
CA VAL A 19 -2.04 6.39 -11.37
C VAL A 19 -2.14 7.93 -11.36
N ARG A 20 -3.12 8.51 -12.07
CA ARG A 20 -3.30 9.97 -12.12
C ARG A 20 -3.82 10.57 -10.81
N SER A 21 -4.64 9.84 -10.07
CA SER A 21 -5.09 10.29 -8.75
C SER A 21 -3.96 10.20 -7.73
N ALA A 22 -3.15 9.15 -7.79
CA ALA A 22 -1.96 8.99 -6.96
C ALA A 22 -0.94 10.10 -7.25
N GLU A 23 -0.65 10.38 -8.53
CA GLU A 23 0.23 11.49 -8.95
C GLU A 23 -0.22 12.82 -8.35
N ARG A 24 -1.49 13.19 -8.53
CA ARG A 24 -2.02 14.46 -8.02
C ARG A 24 -1.97 14.54 -6.50
N ALA A 25 -2.25 13.44 -5.79
CA ALA A 25 -2.21 13.42 -4.34
C ALA A 25 -0.78 13.59 -3.81
N LEU A 26 0.19 12.90 -4.41
CA LEU A 26 1.60 13.03 -4.05
C LEU A 26 2.16 14.41 -4.38
N ALA A 27 1.83 14.96 -5.55
CA ALA A 27 2.24 16.31 -5.94
C ALA A 27 1.65 17.38 -4.99
N ARG A 28 0.39 17.21 -4.54
CA ARG A 28 -0.26 18.09 -3.56
C ARG A 28 0.52 18.17 -2.25
N VAL A 29 1.17 17.11 -1.84
CA VAL A 29 1.95 17.04 -0.59
C VAL A 29 3.45 17.28 -0.81
N GLY A 30 3.83 17.81 -2.00
CA GLY A 30 5.15 18.35 -2.28
C GLY A 30 6.15 17.38 -2.90
N ALA A 31 5.74 16.20 -3.34
CA ALA A 31 6.62 15.29 -4.08
C ALA A 31 6.78 15.69 -5.56
N GLU A 32 7.95 15.43 -6.12
CA GLU A 32 8.16 15.38 -7.58
C GLU A 32 7.76 13.99 -8.07
N VAL A 33 6.74 13.91 -8.93
CA VAL A 33 6.12 12.64 -9.29
C VAL A 33 6.31 12.31 -10.76
N GLU A 34 6.73 11.09 -11.03
CA GLU A 34 6.81 10.52 -12.38
C GLU A 34 5.93 9.25 -12.46
N ILE A 35 5.07 9.18 -13.49
CA ILE A 35 4.32 7.97 -13.81
C ILE A 35 5.09 7.22 -14.89
N THR A 36 5.64 6.07 -14.53
CA THR A 36 6.44 5.27 -15.47
C THR A 36 6.56 3.83 -15.01
N ARG A 37 6.92 2.93 -15.91
CA ARG A 37 7.37 1.56 -15.62
C ARG A 37 8.85 1.35 -15.95
N ASP A 38 9.56 2.44 -16.25
CA ASP A 38 10.98 2.38 -16.53
C ASP A 38 11.75 1.91 -15.29
N TYR A 39 12.62 0.93 -15.48
CA TYR A 39 13.38 0.31 -14.39
C TYR A 39 14.30 1.30 -13.70
N ASP A 40 15.05 2.07 -14.47
CA ASP A 40 16.07 2.97 -13.92
C ASP A 40 15.42 4.12 -13.17
N ALA A 41 14.32 4.69 -13.70
CA ALA A 41 13.53 5.70 -13.02
C ALA A 41 12.97 5.14 -11.70
N ALA A 42 12.35 3.96 -11.72
CA ALA A 42 11.80 3.31 -10.53
C ALA A 42 12.88 2.96 -9.50
N MET A 43 14.06 2.55 -9.93
CA MET A 43 15.18 2.24 -9.02
C MET A 43 15.84 3.48 -8.42
N ASN A 44 15.88 4.60 -9.14
CA ASN A 44 16.58 5.81 -8.70
C ASN A 44 15.68 6.81 -7.93
N ALA A 45 14.35 6.63 -7.94
CA ALA A 45 13.44 7.45 -7.16
C ALA A 45 13.65 7.25 -5.65
N ASP A 46 13.35 8.28 -4.85
CA ASP A 46 13.35 8.17 -3.38
C ASP A 46 12.29 7.17 -2.93
N GLY A 47 11.06 7.26 -3.46
CA GLY A 47 9.96 6.35 -3.18
C GLY A 47 9.35 5.72 -4.43
N LEU A 48 8.84 4.49 -4.28
CA LEU A 48 8.05 3.79 -5.29
C LEU A 48 6.62 3.57 -4.77
N LEU A 49 5.62 4.06 -5.49
CA LEU A 49 4.22 3.80 -5.18
C LEU A 49 3.64 2.83 -6.19
N VAL A 50 3.05 1.74 -5.71
CA VAL A 50 2.44 0.66 -6.50
C VAL A 50 0.93 0.70 -6.27
N PRO A 51 0.17 1.43 -7.09
CA PRO A 51 -1.29 1.40 -7.00
C PRO A 51 -1.82 0.11 -7.61
N GLY A 52 -3.03 -0.29 -7.25
CA GLY A 52 -3.70 -1.42 -7.88
C GLY A 52 -5.21 -1.28 -7.86
N VAL A 53 -5.86 -1.64 -8.95
CA VAL A 53 -7.32 -1.74 -9.07
C VAL A 53 -7.71 -2.95 -9.92
N GLY A 54 -8.90 -3.48 -9.68
CA GLY A 54 -9.41 -4.64 -10.41
C GLY A 54 -9.07 -5.96 -9.70
N ALA A 55 -8.95 -7.03 -10.46
CA ALA A 55 -8.75 -8.37 -9.93
C ALA A 55 -7.28 -8.65 -9.55
N PHE A 56 -7.07 -9.33 -8.43
CA PHE A 56 -5.75 -9.73 -7.92
C PHE A 56 -4.88 -10.40 -9.00
N ALA A 57 -5.40 -11.46 -9.63
CA ALA A 57 -4.65 -12.20 -10.65
C ALA A 57 -4.31 -11.35 -11.88
N ALA A 58 -5.14 -10.38 -12.24
CA ALA A 58 -4.88 -9.48 -13.35
C ALA A 58 -3.77 -8.47 -12.99
N CYS A 59 -3.82 -7.91 -11.79
CA CYS A 59 -2.77 -7.03 -11.27
C CYS A 59 -1.43 -7.75 -11.20
N MET A 60 -1.40 -9.00 -10.71
CA MET A 60 -0.16 -9.79 -10.69
C MET A 60 0.41 -10.02 -12.08
N ARG A 61 -0.42 -10.42 -13.06
CA ARG A 61 0.06 -10.58 -14.44
C ARG A 61 0.65 -9.28 -15.00
N GLY A 62 -0.07 -8.15 -14.84
CA GLY A 62 0.43 -6.86 -15.31
C GLY A 62 1.72 -6.44 -14.64
N LEU A 63 1.87 -6.71 -13.33
CA LEU A 63 3.09 -6.44 -12.59
C LEU A 63 4.27 -7.27 -13.11
N LEU A 64 4.07 -8.57 -13.31
CA LEU A 64 5.09 -9.49 -13.85
C LEU A 64 5.49 -9.12 -15.29
N ASP A 65 4.52 -8.78 -16.15
CA ASP A 65 4.75 -8.33 -17.52
C ASP A 65 5.58 -7.04 -17.57
N ALA A 66 5.40 -6.18 -16.57
CA ALA A 66 6.19 -4.95 -16.40
C ALA A 66 7.49 -5.17 -15.60
N ARG A 67 7.79 -6.40 -15.17
CA ARG A 67 8.91 -6.75 -14.29
C ARG A 67 8.89 -5.96 -12.97
N GLY A 68 7.71 -5.60 -12.50
CA GLY A 68 7.51 -4.85 -11.27
C GLY A 68 7.88 -5.65 -10.01
N ASP A 69 7.74 -6.97 -10.05
CA ASP A 69 8.24 -7.90 -9.04
C ASP A 69 9.75 -7.71 -8.79
N TRP A 70 10.54 -7.64 -9.85
CA TRP A 70 11.97 -7.39 -9.80
C TRP A 70 12.31 -6.01 -9.23
N VAL A 71 11.57 -5.00 -9.64
CA VAL A 71 11.75 -3.62 -9.13
C VAL A 71 11.49 -3.57 -7.64
N ILE A 72 10.37 -4.16 -7.17
CA ILE A 72 10.00 -4.19 -5.75
C ILE A 72 11.06 -4.94 -4.95
N ASP A 73 11.41 -6.19 -5.32
CA ASP A 73 12.43 -7.00 -4.64
C ASP A 73 13.77 -6.25 -4.51
N ARG A 74 14.26 -5.66 -5.60
CA ARG A 74 15.52 -4.92 -5.60
C ARG A 74 15.49 -3.68 -4.73
N ARG A 75 14.36 -2.96 -4.73
CA ARG A 75 14.20 -1.80 -3.85
C ARG A 75 14.22 -2.21 -2.39
N LEU A 76 13.43 -3.22 -2.03
CA LEU A 76 13.34 -3.72 -0.65
C LEU A 76 14.66 -4.30 -0.16
N SER A 77 15.35 -5.08 -0.98
CA SER A 77 16.69 -5.59 -0.69
C SER A 77 17.71 -4.47 -0.45
N GLY A 78 17.52 -3.31 -1.07
CA GLY A 78 18.34 -2.11 -0.88
C GLY A 78 17.82 -1.16 0.22
N GLY A 79 16.77 -1.55 0.97
CA GLY A 79 16.15 -0.69 1.99
C GLY A 79 15.44 0.54 1.43
N ARG A 80 15.06 0.53 0.14
CA ARG A 80 14.42 1.67 -0.53
C ARG A 80 12.90 1.61 -0.41
N PRO A 81 12.25 2.70 0.00
CA PRO A 81 10.82 2.72 0.30
C PRO A 81 9.92 2.34 -0.88
N VAL A 82 8.95 1.46 -0.58
CA VAL A 82 7.87 1.04 -1.47
C VAL A 82 6.54 1.17 -0.73
N MET A 83 5.51 1.69 -1.39
CA MET A 83 4.15 1.78 -0.85
C MET A 83 3.14 1.16 -1.81
N GLY A 84 2.40 0.16 -1.33
CA GLY A 84 1.26 -0.45 -2.04
C GLY A 84 -0.08 0.20 -1.68
N ILE A 85 -0.98 0.40 -2.66
CA ILE A 85 -2.33 0.93 -2.42
C ILE A 85 -3.39 -0.01 -2.99
N CYS A 86 -4.39 -0.37 -2.18
CA CYS A 86 -5.54 -1.21 -2.52
C CYS A 86 -5.10 -2.58 -3.05
N VAL A 87 -5.35 -2.94 -4.30
CA VAL A 87 -4.83 -4.20 -4.87
C VAL A 87 -3.31 -4.20 -4.91
N GLY A 88 -2.66 -3.01 -4.98
CA GLY A 88 -1.21 -2.88 -4.84
C GLY A 88 -0.70 -3.32 -3.45
N MET A 89 -1.50 -3.21 -2.39
CA MET A 89 -1.22 -3.86 -1.10
C MET A 89 -1.48 -5.36 -1.16
N GLN A 90 -2.60 -5.76 -1.74
CA GLN A 90 -3.04 -7.16 -1.75
C GLN A 90 -2.01 -8.07 -2.41
N ILE A 91 -1.42 -7.66 -3.53
CA ILE A 91 -0.41 -8.44 -4.27
C ILE A 91 0.92 -8.63 -3.51
N LEU A 92 1.14 -7.92 -2.40
CA LEU A 92 2.29 -8.12 -1.53
C LEU A 92 2.15 -9.37 -0.63
N PHE A 93 0.93 -9.87 -0.45
CA PHE A 93 0.67 -11.11 0.30
C PHE A 93 1.00 -12.36 -0.53
N SER A 94 1.03 -13.53 0.15
CA SER A 94 1.42 -14.78 -0.50
C SER A 94 0.49 -15.17 -1.63
N ARG A 95 -0.84 -14.92 -1.51
CA ARG A 95 -1.81 -15.31 -2.52
C ARG A 95 -3.14 -14.56 -2.41
N GLY A 96 -3.89 -14.57 -3.50
CA GLY A 96 -5.28 -14.11 -3.54
C GLY A 96 -6.22 -15.17 -4.09
N ILE A 97 -7.42 -15.25 -3.51
CA ILE A 97 -8.51 -16.12 -3.97
C ILE A 97 -9.69 -15.23 -4.31
N GLU A 98 -9.96 -15.05 -5.59
CA GLU A 98 -11.00 -14.16 -6.09
C GLU A 98 -11.87 -14.90 -7.11
N HIS A 99 -13.20 -14.94 -6.88
CA HIS A 99 -14.17 -15.68 -7.72
C HIS A 99 -13.76 -17.14 -8.00
N GLY A 100 -13.15 -17.81 -7.02
CA GLY A 100 -12.67 -19.18 -7.15
C GLY A 100 -11.37 -19.34 -7.95
N VAL A 101 -10.76 -18.24 -8.38
CA VAL A 101 -9.43 -18.23 -9.01
C VAL A 101 -8.38 -17.92 -7.93
N GLU A 102 -7.44 -18.83 -7.76
CA GLU A 102 -6.28 -18.65 -6.91
C GLU A 102 -5.10 -18.14 -7.74
N ALA A 103 -4.36 -17.16 -7.22
CA ALA A 103 -3.15 -16.63 -7.81
C ALA A 103 -2.11 -16.37 -6.73
N GLU A 104 -0.85 -16.64 -7.04
CA GLU A 104 0.28 -16.29 -6.18
C GLU A 104 0.53 -14.78 -6.19
N GLY A 105 0.93 -14.24 -5.04
CA GLY A 105 1.38 -12.86 -4.88
C GLY A 105 2.90 -12.75 -4.82
N LEU A 106 3.41 -11.66 -4.25
CA LEU A 106 4.85 -11.41 -4.13
C LEU A 106 5.48 -12.06 -2.89
N GLU A 107 4.67 -12.63 -1.98
CA GLU A 107 5.13 -13.28 -0.74
C GLU A 107 5.96 -12.40 0.22
N GLU A 108 5.82 -11.08 0.12
CA GLU A 108 6.46 -10.16 1.08
C GLU A 108 5.88 -10.34 2.49
N TRP A 109 4.59 -10.69 2.57
CA TRP A 109 3.89 -11.02 3.81
C TRP A 109 3.09 -12.31 3.67
N PRO A 110 3.10 -13.17 4.71
CA PRO A 110 2.26 -14.35 4.72
C PRO A 110 0.79 -13.96 4.84
N GLY A 111 -0.07 -14.66 4.15
CA GLY A 111 -1.51 -14.47 4.22
C GLY A 111 -2.22 -14.66 2.90
N THR A 112 -3.53 -14.78 2.99
CA THR A 112 -4.41 -14.97 1.84
C THR A 112 -5.39 -13.82 1.73
N VAL A 113 -5.40 -13.15 0.60
CA VAL A 113 -6.44 -12.18 0.24
C VAL A 113 -7.67 -12.97 -0.18
N GLY A 114 -8.72 -12.88 0.60
CA GLY A 114 -9.99 -13.59 0.37
C GLY A 114 -11.20 -12.67 0.44
N PRO A 115 -12.40 -13.19 0.16
CA PRO A 115 -13.63 -12.41 0.23
C PRO A 115 -13.83 -11.76 1.60
N LEU A 116 -14.36 -10.53 1.61
CA LEU A 116 -14.78 -9.89 2.85
C LEU A 116 -15.85 -10.71 3.56
N ALA A 117 -15.67 -10.92 4.86
CA ALA A 117 -16.62 -11.61 5.72
C ALA A 117 -17.65 -10.60 6.28
N ALA A 118 -18.52 -10.12 5.41
CA ALA A 118 -19.55 -9.12 5.72
C ALA A 118 -20.84 -9.37 4.94
N ASP A 119 -21.97 -8.92 5.49
CA ASP A 119 -23.28 -9.04 4.85
C ASP A 119 -23.42 -8.11 3.63
N VAL A 120 -22.70 -7.00 3.64
CA VAL A 120 -22.69 -6.01 2.55
C VAL A 120 -21.31 -5.94 1.91
N VAL A 121 -21.21 -6.30 0.64
CA VAL A 121 -20.00 -6.26 -0.16
C VAL A 121 -20.33 -5.58 -1.49
N PRO A 122 -19.50 -4.65 -1.96
CA PRO A 122 -18.18 -4.24 -1.46
C PRO A 122 -18.24 -3.40 -0.19
N HIS A 123 -17.15 -3.36 0.57
CA HIS A 123 -16.88 -2.28 1.51
C HIS A 123 -16.58 -1.03 0.70
N MET A 124 -17.54 -0.13 0.64
CA MET A 124 -17.43 1.11 -0.14
C MET A 124 -17.84 2.30 0.71
N GLY A 125 -16.94 3.23 0.91
CA GLY A 125 -17.18 4.45 1.68
C GLY A 125 -16.09 4.76 2.69
N TRP A 126 -16.44 5.65 3.63
CA TRP A 126 -15.52 6.16 4.65
C TRP A 126 -15.59 5.30 5.91
N ASN A 127 -14.42 4.90 6.40
CA ASN A 127 -14.31 4.12 7.63
C ASN A 127 -13.09 4.56 8.43
N THR A 128 -13.11 4.29 9.73
CA THR A 128 -12.00 4.51 10.65
C THR A 128 -11.08 3.29 10.67
N VAL A 129 -9.87 3.48 11.19
CA VAL A 129 -8.89 2.42 11.36
C VAL A 129 -8.35 2.42 12.79
N ALA A 130 -7.86 1.27 13.24
CA ALA A 130 -7.18 1.09 14.51
C ALA A 130 -5.69 0.90 14.25
N ALA A 131 -4.94 2.00 14.24
CA ALA A 131 -3.49 1.98 14.07
C ALA A 131 -2.78 1.75 15.40
N PRO A 132 -1.59 1.10 15.42
CA PRO A 132 -0.72 1.06 16.58
C PRO A 132 -0.30 2.48 17.02
N ALA A 133 -0.12 2.67 18.33
CA ALA A 133 0.21 3.99 18.89
C ALA A 133 1.58 4.53 18.41
N ASP A 134 2.47 3.66 17.98
CA ASP A 134 3.79 3.96 17.45
C ASP A 134 3.85 3.97 15.92
N SER A 135 2.70 3.99 15.25
CA SER A 135 2.63 4.08 13.80
C SER A 135 3.21 5.41 13.31
N GLU A 136 4.10 5.34 12.34
CA GLU A 136 4.65 6.50 11.64
C GLU A 136 3.71 6.97 10.54
N LEU A 137 3.08 6.02 9.85
CA LEU A 137 2.14 6.31 8.76
C LEU A 137 0.93 7.12 9.23
N PHE A 138 0.44 6.86 10.44
CA PHE A 138 -0.72 7.54 11.03
C PHE A 138 -0.33 8.64 12.04
N ALA A 139 0.94 9.04 12.11
CA ALA A 139 1.40 10.08 13.02
C ALA A 139 0.66 11.41 12.79
N GLY A 140 0.19 12.02 13.88
CA GLY A 140 -0.52 13.31 13.84
C GLY A 140 -1.96 13.25 13.30
N LEU A 141 -2.49 12.07 13.03
CA LEU A 141 -3.89 11.87 12.66
C LEU A 141 -4.74 11.59 13.89
N ASP A 142 -5.96 12.13 13.89
CA ASP A 142 -6.94 11.85 14.94
C ASP A 142 -7.39 10.39 14.91
N ALA A 143 -7.73 9.82 16.07
CA ALA A 143 -8.16 8.42 16.18
C ALA A 143 -9.46 8.10 15.42
N ASP A 144 -10.27 9.12 15.13
CA ASP A 144 -11.51 9.03 14.36
C ASP A 144 -11.33 9.49 12.89
N ALA A 145 -10.10 9.71 12.45
CA ALA A 145 -9.79 10.01 11.06
C ALA A 145 -10.36 8.93 10.13
N ARG A 146 -10.97 9.37 9.05
CA ARG A 146 -11.64 8.47 8.11
C ARG A 146 -10.89 8.39 6.79
N PHE A 147 -10.86 7.17 6.26
CA PHE A 147 -10.25 6.85 4.98
C PHE A 147 -11.27 6.23 4.04
N TYR A 148 -11.10 6.44 2.75
CA TYR A 148 -12.00 5.92 1.73
C TYR A 148 -11.59 4.51 1.30
N PHE A 149 -12.50 3.57 1.49
CA PHE A 149 -12.38 2.17 1.09
C PHE A 149 -13.25 1.88 -0.11
N VAL A 150 -12.80 1.01 -1.01
CA VAL A 150 -13.59 0.38 -2.05
C VAL A 150 -12.96 -0.95 -2.44
N HIS A 151 -13.38 -2.03 -1.78
CA HIS A 151 -12.84 -3.36 -2.00
C HIS A 151 -13.84 -4.44 -1.61
N SER A 152 -13.72 -5.63 -2.21
CA SER A 152 -14.52 -6.82 -1.90
C SER A 152 -13.69 -7.94 -1.28
N TYR A 153 -12.37 -7.79 -1.27
CA TYR A 153 -11.40 -8.76 -0.80
C TYR A 153 -10.43 -8.10 0.17
N ALA A 154 -9.97 -8.84 1.15
CA ALA A 154 -9.00 -8.38 2.14
C ALA A 154 -8.28 -9.55 2.80
N VAL A 155 -7.28 -9.25 3.61
CA VAL A 155 -6.62 -10.21 4.51
C VAL A 155 -7.26 -10.08 5.90
N HIS A 156 -7.74 -11.18 6.45
CA HIS A 156 -8.41 -11.22 7.76
C HIS A 156 -7.50 -11.63 8.90
N ASP A 157 -6.37 -12.27 8.61
CA ASP A 157 -5.42 -12.79 9.60
C ASP A 157 -4.02 -12.24 9.35
N TRP A 158 -3.29 -11.99 10.43
CA TRP A 158 -1.87 -11.65 10.36
C TRP A 158 -1.07 -12.66 11.15
N THR A 159 -0.22 -13.42 10.45
CA THR A 159 0.51 -14.55 11.05
C THR A 159 2.03 -14.37 11.08
N GLN A 160 2.53 -13.25 10.57
CA GLN A 160 3.97 -12.99 10.58
C GLN A 160 4.44 -12.65 12.00
N GLU A 161 5.26 -13.52 12.57
CA GLU A 161 5.92 -13.30 13.84
C GLU A 161 7.38 -12.92 13.63
N THR A 162 7.86 -11.94 14.36
CA THR A 162 9.28 -11.55 14.34
C THR A 162 9.96 -12.19 15.53
N HIS A 163 10.78 -13.22 15.28
CA HIS A 163 11.54 -13.91 16.33
C HIS A 163 12.92 -13.29 16.59
N ASN A 164 13.39 -12.40 15.73
CA ASN A 164 14.68 -11.72 15.89
C ASN A 164 14.45 -10.36 16.58
N PRO A 165 14.96 -10.14 17.81
CA PRO A 165 14.78 -8.89 18.54
C PRO A 165 15.51 -7.68 17.90
N LEU A 166 16.36 -7.91 16.92
CA LEU A 166 17.04 -6.86 16.15
C LEU A 166 16.24 -6.36 14.95
N ILE A 167 15.15 -7.04 14.62
CA ILE A 167 14.26 -6.67 13.51
C ILE A 167 12.97 -6.12 14.10
N ALA A 168 12.61 -4.89 13.75
CA ALA A 168 11.34 -4.32 14.17
C ALA A 168 10.17 -5.15 13.62
N ALA A 169 9.23 -5.48 14.50
CA ALA A 169 8.02 -6.18 14.08
C ALA A 169 7.17 -5.29 13.16
N PRO A 170 6.49 -5.87 12.16
CA PRO A 170 5.54 -5.14 11.34
C PRO A 170 4.46 -4.47 12.21
N LYS A 171 4.12 -3.22 11.90
CA LYS A 171 3.00 -2.50 12.52
C LYS A 171 1.77 -2.71 11.66
N VAL A 172 0.77 -3.38 12.19
CA VAL A 172 -0.45 -3.72 11.47
C VAL A 172 -1.61 -2.88 11.96
N THR A 173 -2.22 -2.16 11.03
CA THR A 173 -3.42 -1.36 11.26
C THR A 173 -4.64 -2.14 10.80
N TRP A 174 -5.70 -2.13 11.60
CA TRP A 174 -6.93 -2.86 11.35
C TRP A 174 -8.09 -1.94 11.06
N ALA A 175 -9.04 -2.41 10.26
CA ALA A 175 -10.38 -1.84 10.11
C ALA A 175 -11.42 -2.95 10.24
N THR A 176 -12.68 -2.57 10.44
CA THR A 176 -13.78 -3.53 10.58
C THR A 176 -14.87 -3.24 9.57
N HIS A 177 -15.25 -4.26 8.80
CA HIS A 177 -16.42 -4.28 7.96
C HIS A 177 -16.98 -5.70 7.95
N GLY A 178 -18.03 -5.93 8.76
CA GLY A 178 -18.44 -7.27 9.18
C GLY A 178 -17.42 -7.84 10.16
N LYS A 179 -16.32 -8.41 9.66
CA LYS A 179 -15.17 -8.86 10.46
C LYS A 179 -13.98 -7.90 10.31
N PRO A 180 -13.03 -7.93 11.27
CA PRO A 180 -11.78 -7.21 11.14
C PRO A 180 -10.97 -7.68 9.93
N PHE A 181 -10.24 -6.74 9.32
CA PHE A 181 -9.31 -7.01 8.23
C PHE A 181 -8.10 -6.06 8.32
N VAL A 182 -6.99 -6.45 7.68
CA VAL A 182 -5.77 -5.65 7.62
C VAL A 182 -6.00 -4.44 6.72
N ALA A 183 -5.96 -3.24 7.31
CA ALA A 183 -6.20 -1.97 6.62
C ALA A 183 -4.90 -1.29 6.17
N ALA A 184 -3.81 -1.47 6.90
CA ALA A 184 -2.49 -0.99 6.50
C ALA A 184 -1.39 -1.79 7.20
N VAL A 185 -0.19 -1.77 6.62
CA VAL A 185 1.01 -2.37 7.18
C VAL A 185 2.19 -1.42 7.01
N GLU A 186 3.02 -1.31 8.04
CA GLU A 186 4.33 -0.67 8.02
C GLU A 186 5.37 -1.73 8.39
N ASN A 187 6.24 -2.09 7.46
CA ASN A 187 7.26 -3.11 7.66
C ASN A 187 8.59 -2.67 7.04
N GLY A 188 9.44 -2.00 7.81
CA GLY A 188 10.70 -1.47 7.30
C GLY A 188 10.49 -0.52 6.13
N ALA A 189 11.06 -0.84 4.97
CA ALA A 189 10.91 -0.06 3.75
C ALA A 189 9.60 -0.32 2.99
N LEU A 190 8.81 -1.34 3.38
CA LEU A 190 7.58 -1.72 2.71
C LEU A 190 6.35 -1.30 3.52
N TRP A 191 5.58 -0.36 2.99
CA TRP A 191 4.33 0.09 3.57
C TRP A 191 3.18 -0.12 2.60
N ALA A 192 1.97 -0.29 3.12
CA ALA A 192 0.81 -0.44 2.25
C ALA A 192 -0.51 -0.08 2.95
N THR A 193 -1.51 0.29 2.16
CA THR A 193 -2.88 0.57 2.61
C THR A 193 -3.90 -0.15 1.75
N GLN A 194 -4.93 -0.72 2.38
CA GLN A 194 -6.10 -1.27 1.68
C GLN A 194 -7.02 -0.14 1.19
N PHE A 195 -7.11 0.94 1.94
CA PHE A 195 -7.84 2.14 1.55
C PHE A 195 -7.03 3.00 0.56
N HIS A 196 -7.69 3.99 0.01
CA HIS A 196 -7.15 4.93 -0.97
C HIS A 196 -6.79 6.26 -0.30
N PRO A 197 -5.53 6.49 0.12
CA PRO A 197 -5.14 7.78 0.68
C PRO A 197 -5.34 8.92 -0.31
N GLU A 198 -5.15 8.66 -1.62
CA GLU A 198 -5.35 9.64 -2.69
C GLU A 198 -6.82 10.08 -2.87
N LYS A 199 -7.76 9.40 -2.19
CA LYS A 199 -9.20 9.72 -2.16
C LYS A 199 -9.69 10.08 -0.75
N SER A 200 -8.78 10.16 0.23
CA SER A 200 -9.13 10.31 1.65
C SER A 200 -8.98 11.74 2.17
N GLY A 201 -9.01 12.73 1.29
CA GLY A 201 -9.00 14.15 1.68
C GLY A 201 -7.75 14.54 2.49
N ASP A 202 -7.94 15.30 3.55
CA ASP A 202 -6.83 15.80 4.36
C ASP A 202 -6.17 14.70 5.20
N ALA A 203 -6.93 13.70 5.68
CA ALA A 203 -6.36 12.55 6.37
C ALA A 203 -5.43 11.75 5.44
N GLY A 204 -5.85 11.53 4.19
CA GLY A 204 -5.01 10.90 3.18
C GLY A 204 -3.78 11.72 2.81
N ALA A 205 -3.92 13.05 2.72
CA ALA A 205 -2.80 13.96 2.48
C ALA A 205 -1.77 13.92 3.63
N GLN A 206 -2.22 13.94 4.89
CA GLN A 206 -1.34 13.80 6.05
C GLN A 206 -0.60 12.46 6.03
N LEU A 207 -1.31 11.36 5.74
CA LEU A 207 -0.72 10.02 5.64
C LEU A 207 0.37 9.95 4.55
N LEU A 208 0.10 10.51 3.37
CA LEU A 208 1.10 10.57 2.30
C LEU A 208 2.28 11.48 2.67
N THR A 209 2.05 12.59 3.39
CA THR A 209 3.11 13.45 3.93
C THR A 209 4.01 12.67 4.89
N ASN A 210 3.41 11.87 5.77
CA ASN A 210 4.16 11.03 6.72
C ASN A 210 5.04 10.04 5.97
N TRP A 211 4.50 9.34 4.95
CA TRP A 211 5.29 8.42 4.13
C TRP A 211 6.45 9.13 3.40
N ILE A 212 6.18 10.29 2.75
CA ILE A 212 7.22 11.08 2.07
C ILE A 212 8.30 11.53 3.05
N GLY A 213 7.94 11.80 4.29
CA GLY A 213 8.88 12.17 5.35
C GLY A 213 9.89 11.07 5.70
N THR A 214 9.65 9.82 5.30
CA THR A 214 10.56 8.68 5.51
C THR A 214 11.48 8.40 4.33
N LEU A 215 11.32 9.07 3.19
CA LEU A 215 12.08 8.88 1.96
C LEU A 215 13.50 9.47 2.00
#